data_d5ab91904cd304263a8a807fa3bfe0e4
#
_entry.id   d5ab91904cd304263a8a807fa3bfe0e4
#
_cell.length_a   1.000
_cell.length_b   1.000
_cell.length_c   1.000
_cell.angle_alpha   90.00
_cell.angle_beta   90.00
_cell.angle_gamma   90.00
#
_symmetry.space_group_name_H-M   'P 1'
#
loop_
_entity.id
_entity.type
_entity.pdbx_description
1 polymer ?
#
loop_
_entity_poly.entity_id
_entity_poly.type
_entity_poly.pdbx_seq_one_letter_code
_entity_poly.pdbx_strand_id
1 'polypeptide(L)'
;MRIVASHGGVVRQVRALRGEALVRAGDAVETGDVLIDSLVPPTRENGLPHTVRAEGTVEAYTVRRARSVRPLRKAKKSYYRKTCRLMSISIGKMTKKLYFGTGIAGGTCDKMIEAKTWRLSESVRLPVTVFVQTYRYYDAEPETVTAAQERTEMVRRALGAVIRETDGGRVLSLRSALEEKDGAAVLDLTVHAVEQIGSPAEGDASEGSGP
;
A
#
# COMPACT_ATOMS: atom_id res chain seq x y z
N MET A 1 -11.85 -15.25 20.33
CA MET A 1 -11.32 -14.13 19.50
C MET A 1 -10.58 -13.20 20.42
N ARG A 2 -9.29 -12.96 20.17
CA ARG A 2 -8.36 -12.13 20.95
C ARG A 2 -8.01 -10.89 20.14
N ILE A 3 -7.46 -9.85 20.79
CA ILE A 3 -6.86 -8.73 20.10
C ILE A 3 -5.34 -8.85 20.23
N VAL A 4 -4.65 -8.90 19.08
CA VAL A 4 -3.20 -9.03 18.99
C VAL A 4 -2.58 -7.80 18.35
N ALA A 5 -1.29 -7.59 18.61
CA ALA A 5 -0.54 -6.50 18.01
C ALA A 5 -0.27 -6.77 16.51
N SER A 6 -0.76 -5.92 15.65
CA SER A 6 -0.44 -5.95 14.21
C SER A 6 0.98 -5.48 13.92
N HIS A 7 1.54 -4.65 14.82
CA HIS A 7 2.88 -4.08 14.70
C HIS A 7 3.47 -3.87 16.08
N GLY A 8 4.81 -3.97 16.18
CA GLY A 8 5.55 -3.68 17.39
C GLY A 8 5.58 -2.18 17.70
N GLY A 9 5.60 -1.84 19.00
CA GLY A 9 5.64 -0.48 19.45
C GLY A 9 5.59 -0.37 20.98
N VAL A 10 5.50 0.88 21.47
CA VAL A 10 5.28 1.16 22.90
C VAL A 10 3.82 1.59 23.10
N VAL A 11 3.10 0.84 23.89
CA VAL A 11 1.67 1.08 24.15
C VAL A 11 1.49 2.48 24.76
N ARG A 12 0.66 3.30 24.12
CA ARG A 12 0.28 4.62 24.61
C ARG A 12 -0.98 4.55 25.47
N GLN A 13 -1.98 3.83 24.97
CA GLN A 13 -3.28 3.71 25.63
C GLN A 13 -3.95 2.41 25.25
N VAL A 14 -4.57 1.78 26.25
CA VAL A 14 -5.43 0.58 26.08
C VAL A 14 -6.84 0.94 26.53
N ARG A 15 -7.83 0.56 25.73
CA ARG A 15 -9.25 0.63 26.07
C ARG A 15 -9.88 -0.72 25.76
N ALA A 16 -9.93 -1.61 26.74
CA ALA A 16 -10.67 -2.86 26.63
C ALA A 16 -12.15 -2.59 26.92
N LEU A 17 -13.03 -2.91 25.96
CA LEU A 17 -14.48 -2.87 26.12
C LEU A 17 -15.01 -4.21 26.61
N ARG A 18 -14.39 -5.29 26.13
CA ARG A 18 -14.65 -6.67 26.53
C ARG A 18 -13.36 -7.47 26.49
N GLY A 19 -13.19 -8.40 27.40
CA GLY A 19 -11.95 -9.15 27.59
C GLY A 19 -11.04 -8.52 28.63
N GLU A 20 -9.90 -9.15 28.86
CA GLU A 20 -8.88 -8.68 29.80
C GLU A 20 -7.71 -8.05 29.08
N ALA A 21 -7.35 -6.82 29.43
CA ALA A 21 -6.17 -6.16 28.91
C ALA A 21 -4.92 -6.77 29.58
N LEU A 22 -4.05 -7.38 28.77
CA LEU A 22 -2.79 -7.97 29.23
C LEU A 22 -1.63 -6.97 29.22
N VAL A 23 -1.82 -5.82 28.58
CA VAL A 23 -0.80 -4.78 28.44
C VAL A 23 -1.29 -3.44 29.01
N ARG A 24 -0.34 -2.58 29.38
CA ARG A 24 -0.57 -1.25 29.97
C ARG A 24 0.16 -0.18 29.16
N ALA A 25 -0.22 1.07 29.39
CA ALA A 25 0.54 2.21 28.83
C ALA A 25 1.98 2.18 29.30
N GLY A 26 2.91 2.27 28.37
CA GLY A 26 4.36 2.17 28.59
C GLY A 26 4.96 0.79 28.27
N ASP A 27 4.17 -0.24 28.10
CA ASP A 27 4.67 -1.58 27.75
C ASP A 27 5.16 -1.60 26.28
N ALA A 28 6.28 -2.28 26.07
CA ALA A 28 6.76 -2.58 24.72
C ALA A 28 6.12 -3.90 24.25
N VAL A 29 5.62 -3.90 23.04
CA VAL A 29 4.97 -5.05 22.41
C VAL A 29 5.55 -5.34 21.04
N GLU A 30 5.54 -6.60 20.64
CA GLU A 30 5.96 -7.07 19.32
C GLU A 30 4.73 -7.50 18.50
N THR A 31 4.94 -7.65 17.20
CA THR A 31 3.88 -8.15 16.30
C THR A 31 3.45 -9.55 16.71
N GLY A 32 2.15 -9.73 16.93
CA GLY A 32 1.56 -11.01 17.36
C GLY A 32 1.31 -11.13 18.86
N ASP A 33 1.83 -10.21 19.69
CA ASP A 33 1.55 -10.22 21.13
C ASP A 33 0.07 -10.03 21.40
N VAL A 34 -0.43 -10.78 22.40
CA VAL A 34 -1.83 -10.66 22.83
C VAL A 34 -1.98 -9.41 23.70
N LEU A 35 -2.79 -8.47 23.22
CA LEU A 35 -3.04 -7.20 23.88
C LEU A 35 -4.27 -7.25 24.78
N ILE A 36 -5.36 -7.90 24.30
CA ILE A 36 -6.59 -8.10 25.04
C ILE A 36 -7.00 -9.56 24.86
N ASP A 37 -7.05 -10.29 25.96
CA ASP A 37 -7.46 -11.70 25.94
C ASP A 37 -8.98 -11.85 26.03
N SER A 38 -9.46 -12.94 25.48
CA SER A 38 -10.85 -13.37 25.54
C SER A 38 -11.22 -14.02 26.89
N LEU A 39 -10.24 -14.52 27.64
CA LEU A 39 -10.44 -15.13 28.93
C LEU A 39 -10.46 -14.04 30.01
N VAL A 40 -11.61 -13.90 30.67
CA VAL A 40 -11.78 -12.95 31.79
C VAL A 40 -11.70 -13.72 33.09
N PRO A 41 -10.77 -13.37 34.01
CA PRO A 41 -10.66 -13.99 35.29
C PRO A 41 -11.88 -13.68 36.15
N PRO A 42 -12.19 -14.54 37.15
CA PRO A 42 -13.34 -14.33 38.01
C PRO A 42 -13.18 -13.09 38.88
N THR A 43 -14.21 -12.27 38.94
CA THR A 43 -14.26 -11.06 39.80
C THR A 43 -14.50 -11.38 41.28
N ARG A 44 -14.90 -12.61 41.60
CA ARG A 44 -15.18 -13.10 42.98
C ARG A 44 -14.33 -14.32 43.25
N GLU A 45 -13.93 -14.53 44.53
CA GLU A 45 -13.08 -15.66 44.95
C GLU A 45 -13.63 -17.06 44.59
N ASN A 46 -14.95 -17.20 44.43
CA ASN A 46 -15.62 -18.44 44.01
C ASN A 46 -16.20 -18.38 42.59
N GLY A 47 -15.81 -17.40 41.80
CA GLY A 47 -16.26 -17.27 40.40
C GLY A 47 -15.53 -18.25 39.49
N LEU A 48 -16.14 -18.56 38.33
CA LEU A 48 -15.49 -19.28 37.26
C LEU A 48 -15.00 -18.29 36.20
N PRO A 49 -13.81 -18.51 35.61
CA PRO A 49 -13.37 -17.73 34.46
C PRO A 49 -14.34 -17.93 33.29
N HIS A 50 -14.62 -16.91 32.56
CA HIS A 50 -15.51 -16.98 31.40
C HIS A 50 -14.85 -16.38 30.14
N THR A 51 -15.19 -16.94 29.00
CA THR A 51 -14.66 -16.50 27.72
C THR A 51 -15.64 -15.55 27.07
N VAL A 52 -15.11 -14.41 26.63
CA VAL A 52 -15.84 -13.38 25.84
C VAL A 52 -15.14 -13.13 24.54
N ARG A 53 -15.82 -12.53 23.58
CA ARG A 53 -15.15 -11.96 22.42
C ARG A 53 -14.42 -10.69 22.87
N ALA A 54 -13.09 -10.67 22.74
CA ALA A 54 -12.31 -9.50 23.08
C ALA A 54 -12.66 -8.34 22.13
N GLU A 55 -12.94 -7.18 22.70
CA GLU A 55 -13.23 -5.92 21.99
C GLU A 55 -12.51 -4.77 22.67
N GLY A 56 -11.89 -3.92 21.89
CA GLY A 56 -11.17 -2.76 22.42
C GLY A 56 -10.26 -2.11 21.39
N THR A 57 -9.56 -1.08 21.82
CA THR A 57 -8.60 -0.33 21.01
C THR A 57 -7.27 -0.20 21.76
N VAL A 58 -6.18 -0.39 21.06
CA VAL A 58 -4.83 -0.24 21.62
C VAL A 58 -4.03 0.68 20.71
N GLU A 59 -3.72 1.88 21.21
CA GLU A 59 -2.84 2.84 20.54
C GLU A 59 -1.42 2.67 21.02
N ALA A 60 -0.46 2.71 20.10
CA ALA A 60 0.96 2.64 20.42
C ALA A 60 1.78 3.67 19.65
N TYR A 61 2.92 4.02 20.22
CA TYR A 61 3.99 4.73 19.52
C TYR A 61 4.74 3.71 18.66
N THR A 62 4.76 3.94 17.36
CA THR A 62 5.41 3.06 16.39
C THR A 62 6.52 3.79 15.64
N VAL A 63 7.48 3.02 15.13
CA VAL A 63 8.55 3.52 14.27
C VAL A 63 8.48 2.80 12.93
N ARG A 64 8.13 3.55 11.90
CA ARG A 64 8.06 3.06 10.52
C ARG A 64 9.28 3.50 9.74
N ARG A 65 9.80 2.60 8.92
CA ARG A 65 10.92 2.89 8.04
C ARG A 65 10.53 2.62 6.60
N ALA A 66 10.87 3.54 5.72
CA ALA A 66 10.69 3.38 4.29
C ALA A 66 11.96 3.78 3.56
N ARG A 67 12.32 3.02 2.53
CA ARG A 67 13.47 3.30 1.69
C ARG A 67 13.01 3.56 0.27
N SER A 68 13.54 4.62 -0.33
CA SER A 68 13.28 4.98 -1.73
C SER A 68 14.60 5.09 -2.47
N VAL A 69 14.70 4.43 -3.63
CA VAL A 69 15.90 4.47 -4.48
C VAL A 69 15.51 5.04 -5.85
N ARG A 70 16.31 5.97 -6.36
CA ARG A 70 16.10 6.60 -7.65
C ARG A 70 17.41 6.73 -8.44
N PRO A 71 17.45 6.27 -9.68
CA PRO A 71 18.61 6.49 -10.53
C PRO A 71 18.77 7.99 -10.81
N LEU A 72 20.01 8.49 -10.72
CA LEU A 72 20.35 9.87 -11.04
C LEU A 72 20.51 10.12 -12.55
N ARG A 73 20.70 9.03 -13.32
CA ARG A 73 20.65 9.09 -14.77
C ARG A 73 19.27 8.68 -15.25
N LYS A 74 18.60 9.57 -15.94
CA LYS A 74 17.25 9.34 -16.50
C LYS A 74 17.26 9.58 -17.99
N ALA A 75 16.38 8.92 -18.70
CA ALA A 75 16.09 9.27 -20.08
C ALA A 75 14.97 10.32 -20.08
N LYS A 76 15.32 11.54 -20.47
CA LYS A 76 14.33 12.59 -20.72
C LYS A 76 13.70 12.34 -22.07
N LYS A 77 12.40 12.08 -22.05
CA LYS A 77 11.63 11.85 -23.28
C LYS A 77 11.18 13.19 -23.85
N SER A 78 11.67 13.53 -25.02
CA SER A 78 11.18 14.65 -25.82
C SER A 78 10.20 14.13 -26.85
N TYR A 79 8.90 14.37 -26.64
CA TYR A 79 7.87 13.86 -27.54
C TYR A 79 7.72 14.70 -28.79
N TYR A 80 7.67 14.03 -29.92
CA TYR A 80 7.32 14.67 -31.17
C TYR A 80 5.83 15.04 -31.21
N ARG A 81 5.53 16.08 -32.01
CA ARG A 81 4.14 16.46 -32.27
C ARG A 81 3.37 15.37 -33.04
N LYS A 82 4.11 14.50 -33.76
CA LYS A 82 3.51 13.41 -34.56
C LYS A 82 3.06 12.27 -33.67
N THR A 83 1.78 11.94 -33.74
CA THR A 83 1.18 10.76 -33.10
C THR A 83 0.57 9.86 -34.17
N CYS A 84 0.68 8.55 -34.00
CA CYS A 84 -0.03 7.57 -34.83
C CYS A 84 -1.14 6.94 -34.01
N ARG A 85 -2.36 6.92 -34.54
CA ARG A 85 -3.53 6.26 -33.91
C ARG A 85 -4.00 5.13 -34.77
N LEU A 86 -4.08 3.93 -34.20
CA LEU A 86 -4.58 2.73 -34.84
C LEU A 86 -5.86 2.30 -34.13
N MET A 87 -6.91 2.04 -34.90
CA MET A 87 -8.19 1.64 -34.36
C MET A 87 -8.49 0.19 -34.72
N SER A 88 -9.08 -0.54 -33.80
CA SER A 88 -9.65 -1.86 -34.04
C SER A 88 -10.98 -2.00 -33.32
N ILE A 89 -11.87 -2.79 -33.88
CA ILE A 89 -13.18 -3.09 -33.31
C ILE A 89 -13.27 -4.59 -32.99
N SER A 90 -13.74 -4.90 -31.81
CA SER A 90 -14.04 -6.27 -31.40
C SER A 90 -15.56 -6.44 -31.23
N ILE A 91 -16.13 -7.45 -31.86
CA ILE A 91 -17.54 -7.83 -31.76
C ILE A 91 -17.57 -9.29 -31.31
N GLY A 92 -17.95 -9.52 -30.05
CA GLY A 92 -17.86 -10.85 -29.47
C GLY A 92 -16.42 -11.38 -29.49
N LYS A 93 -16.21 -12.51 -30.19
CA LYS A 93 -14.87 -13.15 -30.34
C LYS A 93 -14.07 -12.65 -31.55
N MET A 94 -14.68 -11.86 -32.44
CA MET A 94 -14.02 -11.36 -33.65
C MET A 94 -13.46 -9.97 -33.46
N THR A 95 -12.18 -9.77 -33.83
CA THR A 95 -11.54 -8.47 -33.83
C THR A 95 -11.09 -8.12 -35.23
N LYS A 96 -11.53 -6.94 -35.72
CA LYS A 96 -11.10 -6.39 -37.02
C LYS A 96 -10.31 -5.10 -36.81
N LYS A 97 -9.19 -5.01 -37.52
CA LYS A 97 -8.37 -3.79 -37.61
C LYS A 97 -9.03 -2.81 -38.58
N LEU A 98 -9.12 -1.54 -38.20
CA LEU A 98 -9.67 -0.45 -39.00
C LEU A 98 -8.57 0.42 -39.63
N TYR A 99 -7.38 -0.16 -39.84
CA TYR A 99 -6.24 0.53 -40.44
C TYR A 99 -5.54 -0.39 -41.45
N PHE A 100 -4.91 0.21 -42.45
CA PHE A 100 -4.15 -0.47 -43.48
C PHE A 100 -2.65 -0.43 -43.20
N GLY A 101 -1.93 -1.49 -43.54
CA GLY A 101 -0.49 -1.62 -43.35
C GLY A 101 -0.07 -1.94 -41.91
N THR A 102 1.22 -1.84 -41.64
CA THR A 102 1.80 -2.06 -40.30
C THR A 102 1.50 -0.91 -39.35
N GLY A 103 1.13 0.25 -39.87
CA GLY A 103 0.68 1.43 -39.12
C GLY A 103 1.74 2.12 -38.26
N ILE A 104 2.88 1.48 -38.01
CA ILE A 104 3.91 1.96 -37.10
C ILE A 104 5.15 2.33 -37.93
N ALA A 105 5.52 3.62 -37.90
CA ALA A 105 6.82 4.05 -38.40
C ALA A 105 7.90 3.58 -37.42
N GLY A 106 9.09 3.19 -37.94
CA GLY A 106 10.23 2.86 -37.09
C GLY A 106 10.58 4.03 -36.16
N GLY A 107 10.97 3.73 -34.91
CA GLY A 107 11.37 4.73 -33.94
C GLY A 107 10.93 4.34 -32.51
N THR A 108 11.50 5.05 -31.53
CA THR A 108 11.14 4.86 -30.11
C THR A 108 9.79 5.53 -29.84
N CYS A 109 8.82 4.77 -29.30
CA CYS A 109 7.49 5.30 -29.03
C CYS A 109 6.89 4.67 -27.77
N ASP A 110 6.05 5.44 -27.11
CA ASP A 110 5.14 4.93 -26.06
C ASP A 110 3.81 4.52 -26.69
N LYS A 111 3.31 3.36 -26.30
CA LYS A 111 2.04 2.81 -26.74
C LYS A 111 1.00 2.96 -25.63
N MET A 112 -0.08 3.64 -25.93
CA MET A 112 -1.26 3.74 -25.07
C MET A 112 -2.40 2.99 -25.73
N ILE A 113 -3.15 2.19 -24.95
CA ILE A 113 -4.33 1.46 -25.43
C ILE A 113 -5.51 1.93 -24.62
N GLU A 114 -6.51 2.45 -25.31
CA GLU A 114 -7.80 2.80 -24.73
C GLU A 114 -8.84 1.84 -25.28
N ALA A 115 -9.67 1.26 -24.41
CA ALA A 115 -10.75 0.39 -24.76
C ALA A 115 -12.08 1.02 -24.35
N LYS A 116 -13.00 1.19 -25.28
CA LYS A 116 -14.34 1.72 -25.03
C LYS A 116 -15.38 0.68 -25.44
N THR A 117 -16.05 0.10 -24.44
CA THR A 117 -17.16 -0.83 -24.66
C THR A 117 -18.47 -0.07 -24.68
N TRP A 118 -19.30 -0.36 -25.66
CA TRP A 118 -20.59 0.29 -25.80
C TRP A 118 -21.62 -0.36 -24.87
N ARG A 119 -22.48 0.48 -24.29
CA ARG A 119 -23.59 0.07 -23.43
C ARG A 119 -24.88 0.63 -24.04
N LEU A 120 -25.90 -0.19 -24.09
CA LEU A 120 -27.24 0.22 -24.52
C LEU A 120 -28.02 0.83 -23.35
N SER A 121 -27.80 0.32 -22.13
CA SER A 121 -28.31 0.83 -20.86
C SER A 121 -27.34 0.53 -19.73
N GLU A 122 -27.63 0.93 -18.49
CA GLU A 122 -26.78 0.63 -17.32
C GLU A 122 -26.59 -0.89 -17.10
N SER A 123 -27.61 -1.68 -17.43
CA SER A 123 -27.63 -3.13 -17.25
C SER A 123 -27.24 -3.93 -18.51
N VAL A 124 -27.31 -3.33 -19.70
CA VAL A 124 -27.06 -4.04 -20.98
C VAL A 124 -25.78 -3.54 -21.63
N ARG A 125 -24.76 -4.40 -21.65
CA ARG A 125 -23.50 -4.19 -22.37
C ARG A 125 -23.60 -4.85 -23.75
N LEU A 126 -23.28 -4.09 -24.78
CA LEU A 126 -23.14 -4.64 -26.11
C LEU A 126 -21.79 -5.36 -26.23
N PRO A 127 -21.70 -6.50 -26.94
CA PRO A 127 -20.42 -7.20 -27.14
C PRO A 127 -19.55 -6.49 -28.19
N VAL A 128 -19.54 -5.16 -28.17
CA VAL A 128 -18.79 -4.30 -29.09
C VAL A 128 -17.82 -3.45 -28.31
N THR A 129 -16.53 -3.62 -28.58
CA THR A 129 -15.46 -2.85 -27.97
C THR A 129 -14.58 -2.22 -29.05
N VAL A 130 -14.38 -0.93 -28.97
CA VAL A 130 -13.44 -0.18 -29.81
C VAL A 130 -12.14 -0.01 -29.04
N PHE A 131 -11.04 -0.44 -29.65
CA PHE A 131 -9.69 -0.22 -29.15
C PHE A 131 -9.03 0.88 -29.97
N VAL A 132 -8.50 1.88 -29.30
CA VAL A 132 -7.67 2.93 -29.88
C VAL A 132 -6.26 2.77 -29.33
N GLN A 133 -5.31 2.46 -30.21
CA GLN A 133 -3.89 2.38 -29.88
C GLN A 133 -3.25 3.67 -30.34
N THR A 134 -2.72 4.45 -29.41
CA THR A 134 -2.01 5.71 -29.69
C THR A 134 -0.52 5.49 -29.49
N TYR A 135 0.25 5.75 -30.52
CA TYR A 135 1.72 5.71 -30.49
C TYR A 135 2.25 7.14 -30.47
N ARG A 136 3.00 7.49 -29.42
CA ARG A 136 3.63 8.80 -29.27
C ARG A 136 5.14 8.62 -29.40
N TYR A 137 5.71 9.13 -30.48
CA TYR A 137 7.14 9.04 -30.73
C TYR A 137 7.91 10.04 -29.90
N TYR A 138 9.10 9.65 -29.43
CA TYR A 138 9.97 10.52 -28.64
C TYR A 138 11.44 10.21 -28.91
N ASP A 139 12.27 11.23 -28.69
CA ASP A 139 13.70 11.07 -28.52
C ASP A 139 14.01 10.95 -27.04
N ALA A 140 14.95 10.07 -26.71
CA ALA A 140 15.42 9.86 -25.35
C ALA A 140 16.82 10.44 -25.22
N GLU A 141 16.95 11.55 -24.52
CA GLU A 141 18.24 12.15 -24.18
C GLU A 141 18.62 11.76 -22.74
N PRO A 142 19.88 11.39 -22.46
CA PRO A 142 20.31 11.14 -21.11
C PRO A 142 20.33 12.47 -20.32
N GLU A 143 19.56 12.52 -19.25
CA GLU A 143 19.54 13.63 -18.30
C GLU A 143 20.10 13.16 -16.96
N THR A 144 21.07 13.89 -16.41
CA THR A 144 21.58 13.64 -15.06
C THR A 144 20.90 14.62 -14.11
N VAL A 145 20.23 14.08 -13.11
CA VAL A 145 19.57 14.85 -12.04
C VAL A 145 20.35 14.70 -10.74
N THR A 146 20.32 15.72 -9.90
CA THR A 146 20.96 15.66 -8.58
C THR A 146 20.04 15.00 -7.56
N ALA A 147 20.61 14.37 -6.53
CA ALA A 147 19.83 13.80 -5.45
C ALA A 147 18.96 14.85 -4.76
N ALA A 148 19.45 16.09 -4.65
CA ALA A 148 18.69 17.20 -4.06
C ALA A 148 17.40 17.51 -4.85
N GLN A 149 17.44 17.46 -6.18
CA GLN A 149 16.26 17.66 -7.03
C GLN A 149 15.22 16.56 -6.86
N GLU A 150 15.67 15.31 -6.67
CA GLU A 150 14.79 14.16 -6.49
C GLU A 150 14.24 14.02 -5.07
N ARG A 151 14.85 14.68 -4.07
CA ARG A 151 14.53 14.54 -2.64
C ARG A 151 13.05 14.70 -2.35
N THR A 152 12.42 15.75 -2.84
CA THR A 152 11.01 16.06 -2.54
C THR A 152 10.09 14.94 -3.02
N GLU A 153 10.32 14.45 -4.25
CA GLU A 153 9.52 13.37 -4.82
C GLU A 153 9.77 12.02 -4.11
N MET A 154 11.01 11.76 -3.70
CA MET A 154 11.37 10.56 -2.94
C MET A 154 10.71 10.57 -1.56
N VAL A 155 10.75 11.70 -0.83
CA VAL A 155 10.08 11.87 0.46
C VAL A 155 8.56 11.69 0.30
N ARG A 156 7.96 12.34 -0.69
CA ARG A 156 6.53 12.23 -0.96
C ARG A 156 6.09 10.78 -1.20
N ARG A 157 6.86 10.02 -1.97
CA ARG A 157 6.56 8.60 -2.26
C ARG A 157 6.76 7.71 -1.05
N ALA A 158 7.89 7.86 -0.34
CA ALA A 158 8.19 7.08 0.85
C ALA A 158 7.15 7.35 1.96
N LEU A 159 6.81 8.62 2.18
CA LEU A 159 5.78 9.00 3.15
C LEU A 159 4.39 8.47 2.75
N GLY A 160 4.04 8.56 1.45
CA GLY A 160 2.79 8.01 0.95
C GLY A 160 2.68 6.48 1.09
N ALA A 161 3.79 5.75 1.06
CA ALA A 161 3.82 4.32 1.36
C ALA A 161 3.54 4.06 2.84
N VAL A 162 4.24 4.77 3.74
CA VAL A 162 4.04 4.66 5.18
C VAL A 162 2.62 5.01 5.59
N ILE A 163 2.05 6.11 5.09
CA ILE A 163 0.69 6.54 5.44
C ILE A 163 -0.36 5.50 5.03
N ARG A 164 -0.18 4.80 3.92
CA ARG A 164 -1.10 3.73 3.50
C ARG A 164 -1.06 2.50 4.41
N GLU A 165 0.07 2.26 5.06
CA GLU A 165 0.24 1.16 6.01
C GLU A 165 -0.18 1.55 7.43
N THR A 166 -0.33 2.86 7.69
CA THR A 166 -0.71 3.41 8.99
C THR A 166 -2.24 3.53 9.04
N ASP A 167 -2.90 2.61 9.72
CA ASP A 167 -4.36 2.60 9.85
C ASP A 167 -4.82 3.69 10.83
N GLY A 168 -5.28 4.83 10.29
CA GLY A 168 -5.81 5.95 11.06
C GLY A 168 -4.82 6.64 12.01
N GLY A 169 -3.51 6.37 11.85
CA GLY A 169 -2.47 6.88 12.72
C GLY A 169 -2.12 8.35 12.50
N ARG A 170 -1.49 8.95 13.51
CA ARG A 170 -0.99 10.33 13.46
C ARG A 170 0.53 10.34 13.46
N VAL A 171 1.13 10.93 12.43
CA VAL A 171 2.58 11.17 12.36
C VAL A 171 2.99 12.22 13.40
N LEU A 172 3.95 11.87 14.22
CA LEU A 172 4.52 12.76 15.25
C LEU A 172 5.78 13.46 14.75
N SER A 173 6.68 12.71 14.14
CA SER A 173 7.91 13.26 13.59
C SER A 173 8.40 12.45 12.38
N LEU A 174 9.20 13.10 11.55
CA LEU A 174 9.75 12.53 10.34
C LEU A 174 11.23 12.91 10.26
N ARG A 175 12.07 11.92 10.01
CA ARG A 175 13.51 12.10 9.73
C ARG A 175 13.82 11.46 8.39
N SER A 176 14.63 12.13 7.58
CA SER A 176 15.09 11.61 6.29
C SER A 176 16.59 11.77 6.15
N ALA A 177 17.26 10.70 5.74
CA ALA A 177 18.64 10.71 5.30
C ALA A 177 18.69 10.48 3.78
N LEU A 178 19.47 11.27 3.07
CA LEU A 178 19.65 11.17 1.62
C LEU A 178 21.12 10.94 1.34
N GLU A 179 21.41 9.87 0.62
CA GLU A 179 22.76 9.47 0.21
C GLU A 179 22.80 9.22 -1.29
N GLU A 180 23.97 9.46 -1.91
CA GLU A 180 24.24 9.06 -3.28
C GLU A 180 25.12 7.81 -3.26
N LYS A 181 24.64 6.74 -3.88
CA LYS A 181 25.36 5.48 -3.96
C LYS A 181 25.16 4.84 -5.34
N ASP A 182 26.26 4.44 -5.97
CA ASP A 182 26.27 3.71 -7.25
C ASP A 182 25.47 4.42 -8.39
N GLY A 183 25.51 5.75 -8.42
CA GLY A 183 24.78 6.56 -9.41
C GLY A 183 23.28 6.63 -9.17
N ALA A 184 22.84 6.28 -7.97
CA ALA A 184 21.45 6.42 -7.52
C ALA A 184 21.38 7.26 -6.23
N ALA A 185 20.29 8.00 -6.07
CA ALA A 185 19.90 8.60 -4.81
C ALA A 185 19.15 7.57 -3.97
N VAL A 186 19.58 7.40 -2.74
CA VAL A 186 18.97 6.53 -1.73
C VAL A 186 18.43 7.42 -0.60
N LEU A 187 17.15 7.36 -0.36
CA LEU A 187 16.48 8.05 0.74
C LEU A 187 16.00 7.03 1.77
N ASP A 188 16.49 7.15 2.99
CA ASP A 188 15.97 6.43 4.15
C ASP A 188 15.07 7.37 4.95
N LEU A 189 13.82 6.98 5.14
CA LEU A 189 12.81 7.72 5.86
C LEU A 189 12.44 6.97 7.14
N THR A 190 12.51 7.65 8.28
CA THR A 190 12.03 7.15 9.57
C THR A 190 10.88 8.03 10.04
N VAL A 191 9.75 7.41 10.30
CA VAL A 191 8.51 8.06 10.73
C VAL A 191 8.15 7.55 12.13
N HIS A 192 8.00 8.45 13.09
CA HIS A 192 7.41 8.14 14.38
C HIS A 192 5.92 8.49 14.32
N ALA A 193 5.07 7.55 14.67
CA ALA A 193 3.63 7.71 14.62
C ALA A 193 2.95 7.20 15.88
N VAL A 194 1.70 7.59 16.08
CA VAL A 194 0.77 6.93 16.99
C VAL A 194 -0.25 6.22 16.14
N GLU A 195 -0.38 4.93 16.32
CA GLU A 195 -1.25 4.07 15.50
C GLU A 195 -2.11 3.18 16.37
N GLN A 196 -3.24 2.78 15.85
CA GLN A 196 -4.04 1.67 16.35
C GLN A 196 -3.33 0.37 15.95
N ILE A 197 -2.81 -0.37 16.93
CA ILE A 197 -2.09 -1.62 16.67
C ILE A 197 -2.93 -2.88 16.99
N GLY A 198 -4.06 -2.74 17.66
CA GLY A 198 -4.93 -3.87 18.01
C GLY A 198 -5.66 -4.40 16.79
N SER A 199 -5.40 -5.65 16.42
CA SER A 199 -6.07 -6.39 15.35
C SER A 199 -6.77 -7.62 15.90
N PRO A 200 -8.03 -7.93 15.49
CA PRO A 200 -8.71 -9.12 15.90
C PRO A 200 -8.03 -10.37 15.32
N ALA A 201 -7.72 -11.36 16.18
CA ALA A 201 -7.24 -12.68 15.78
C ALA A 201 -8.16 -13.77 16.30
N GLU A 202 -8.44 -14.77 15.46
CA GLU A 202 -9.08 -15.99 15.93
C GLU A 202 -8.06 -16.77 16.76
N GLY A 203 -8.36 -17.02 18.03
CA GLY A 203 -7.53 -17.90 18.86
C GLY A 203 -7.65 -19.31 18.33
N ASP A 204 -6.52 -19.95 18.03
CA ASP A 204 -6.49 -21.40 17.89
C ASP A 204 -7.04 -22.04 19.17
N ALA A 205 -8.17 -22.71 19.02
CA ALA A 205 -8.70 -23.60 20.04
C ALA A 205 -7.96 -24.94 19.96
N SER A 206 -6.65 -24.94 20.18
CA SER A 206 -5.85 -26.14 20.27
C SER A 206 -4.68 -25.92 21.23
N GLU A 207 -4.95 -26.28 22.49
CA GLU A 207 -4.01 -27.02 23.34
C GLU A 207 -4.63 -27.16 24.73
N GLY A 208 -5.31 -28.26 24.90
CA GLY A 208 -5.92 -28.65 26.16
C GLY A 208 -6.46 -30.08 26.11
N SER A 209 -5.68 -31.00 25.48
CA SER A 209 -5.89 -32.42 25.69
C SER A 209 -4.53 -33.11 25.83
N GLY A 210 -4.11 -33.25 27.02
CA GLY A 210 -3.05 -34.15 27.43
C GLY A 210 -3.46 -34.84 28.73
N PRO A 211 -3.10 -36.09 28.92
CA PRO A 211 -3.81 -37.14 29.65
C PRO A 211 -3.84 -36.96 31.15
#